data_f4e397962bf40604ffccfcc16085a26b
#
_entry.id   f4e397962bf40604ffccfcc16085a26b
#
_cell.length_a   1.000
_cell.length_b   1.000
_cell.length_c   1.000
_cell.angle_alpha   90.00
_cell.angle_beta   90.00
_cell.angle_gamma   90.00
#
_symmetry.space_group_name_H-M   'P 1'
#
loop_
_entity.id
_entity.type
_entity.pdbx_description
1 polymer ?
#
loop_
_entity_poly.entity_id
_entity_poly.type
_entity_poly.pdbx_seq_one_letter_code
_entity_poly.pdbx_strand_id
1 'polypeptide(L)'
;MPWHIETNYSGCAGYAVVKDSTGEIEACHATRVDAKKHIAALYIAEPSARAINRAGVIVDIDGTLVANDGTPRPTVIDYVKSLNKPIFIVSGRNITARVATKELIDSLGLDYEAIYLNDRNSTLAHKKATASRLIGMYGIDAAIENDTTTRAIYAELGIVEVINPNDIGRRTRLEYALNIMRRLLP
;
A
#
# COMPACT_ATOMS: atom_id res chain seq x y z
N MET A 1 6.90 9.58 -4.83
CA MET A 1 5.83 10.40 -5.48
C MET A 1 6.54 11.42 -6.35
N PRO A 2 6.09 11.74 -7.59
CA PRO A 2 6.80 12.67 -8.45
C PRO A 2 6.68 14.15 -8.06
N TRP A 3 5.83 14.46 -7.07
CA TRP A 3 5.67 15.81 -6.51
C TRP A 3 5.48 15.76 -5.00
N HIS A 4 6.01 16.75 -4.30
CA HIS A 4 5.79 16.97 -2.86
C HIS A 4 5.42 18.43 -2.58
N ILE A 5 4.97 18.67 -1.31
CA ILE A 5 4.66 20.02 -0.85
C ILE A 5 5.78 20.50 0.05
N GLU A 6 6.36 21.63 -0.29
CA GLU A 6 7.38 22.29 0.49
C GLU A 6 6.91 23.66 0.97
N THR A 7 7.33 24.07 2.16
CA THR A 7 7.10 25.40 2.72
C THR A 7 8.39 26.20 2.69
N ASN A 8 8.29 27.52 2.60
CA ASN A 8 9.43 28.42 2.54
C ASN A 8 10.36 28.19 1.32
N TYR A 9 9.81 27.70 0.24
CA TYR A 9 10.56 27.52 -0.99
C TYR A 9 10.86 28.89 -1.63
N SER A 10 12.08 29.09 -2.12
CA SER A 10 12.48 30.35 -2.77
C SER A 10 11.53 30.70 -3.92
N GLY A 11 10.89 31.87 -3.85
CA GLY A 11 9.91 32.31 -4.84
C GLY A 11 8.45 31.92 -4.56
N CYS A 12 8.16 31.22 -3.44
CA CYS A 12 6.80 30.85 -3.04
C CYS A 12 6.51 31.29 -1.60
N ALA A 13 5.61 32.23 -1.39
CA ALA A 13 5.23 32.72 -0.07
C ALA A 13 4.27 31.79 0.70
N GLY A 14 3.96 30.60 0.16
CA GLY A 14 3.01 29.64 0.75
C GLY A 14 3.50 28.21 0.66
N TYR A 15 2.67 27.39 0.01
CA TYR A 15 2.92 25.94 -0.18
C TYR A 15 3.29 25.66 -1.63
N ALA A 16 4.57 25.42 -1.88
CA ALA A 16 5.07 25.06 -3.19
C ALA A 16 4.77 23.58 -3.49
N VAL A 17 4.23 23.31 -4.67
CA VAL A 17 4.20 21.96 -5.26
C VAL A 17 5.46 21.82 -6.09
N VAL A 18 6.35 20.93 -5.70
CA VAL A 18 7.69 20.76 -6.28
C VAL A 18 7.78 19.39 -6.94
N LYS A 19 8.37 19.35 -8.14
CA LYS A 19 8.63 18.12 -8.87
C LYS A 19 9.89 17.44 -8.35
N ASP A 20 9.77 16.21 -7.85
CA ASP A 20 10.88 15.49 -7.19
C ASP A 20 12.08 15.24 -8.11
N SER A 21 11.84 15.09 -9.42
CA SER A 21 12.89 14.77 -10.39
C SER A 21 13.78 15.97 -10.79
N THR A 22 13.24 17.19 -10.72
CA THR A 22 13.93 18.40 -11.19
C THR A 22 14.10 19.45 -10.11
N GLY A 23 13.34 19.37 -9.01
CA GLY A 23 13.26 20.42 -7.99
C GLY A 23 12.51 21.69 -8.46
N GLU A 24 11.83 21.63 -9.61
CA GLU A 24 11.10 22.78 -10.15
C GLU A 24 9.75 22.96 -9.45
N ILE A 25 9.34 24.24 -9.27
CA ILE A 25 8.03 24.59 -8.75
C ILE A 25 7.00 24.43 -9.87
N GLU A 26 6.03 23.55 -9.69
CA GLU A 26 4.84 23.43 -10.56
C GLU A 26 3.80 24.51 -10.24
N ALA A 27 3.59 24.80 -8.96
CA ALA A 27 2.67 25.83 -8.51
C ALA A 27 2.96 26.27 -7.07
N CYS A 28 2.48 27.49 -6.73
CA CYS A 28 2.50 28.02 -5.37
C CYS A 28 1.07 28.29 -4.90
N HIS A 29 0.71 27.81 -3.72
CA HIS A 29 -0.62 27.88 -3.15
C HIS A 29 -0.61 28.59 -1.79
N ALA A 30 -1.67 29.36 -1.50
CA ALA A 30 -1.81 30.02 -0.21
C ALA A 30 -2.12 29.02 0.90
N THR A 31 -2.76 27.88 0.58
CA THR A 31 -3.10 26.85 1.57
C THR A 31 -2.55 25.49 1.20
N ARG A 32 -2.24 24.68 2.22
CA ARG A 32 -1.82 23.30 2.04
C ARG A 32 -2.89 22.42 1.41
N VAL A 33 -4.16 22.78 1.61
CA VAL A 33 -5.30 22.05 1.02
C VAL A 33 -5.32 22.22 -0.49
N ASP A 34 -5.08 23.43 -0.99
CA ASP A 34 -5.05 23.70 -2.43
C ASP A 34 -3.79 23.10 -3.09
N ALA A 35 -2.65 23.11 -2.42
CA ALA A 35 -1.47 22.39 -2.88
C ALA A 35 -1.73 20.88 -3.02
N LYS A 36 -2.42 20.25 -2.05
CA LYS A 36 -2.84 18.84 -2.15
C LYS A 36 -3.81 18.58 -3.30
N LYS A 37 -4.78 19.48 -3.54
CA LYS A 37 -5.70 19.37 -4.69
C LYS A 37 -4.95 19.49 -6.01
N HIS A 38 -3.97 20.37 -6.08
CA HIS A 38 -3.12 20.53 -7.27
C HIS A 38 -2.33 19.25 -7.55
N ILE A 39 -1.65 18.68 -6.56
CA ILE A 39 -0.96 17.39 -6.72
C ILE A 39 -1.91 16.31 -7.20
N ALA A 40 -3.12 16.23 -6.65
CA ALA A 40 -4.12 15.27 -7.11
C ALA A 40 -4.52 15.50 -8.58
N ALA A 41 -4.64 16.75 -9.02
CA ALA A 41 -4.92 17.11 -10.42
C ALA A 41 -3.75 16.74 -11.35
N LEU A 42 -2.49 16.97 -10.93
CA LEU A 42 -1.30 16.55 -11.67
C LEU A 42 -1.25 15.04 -11.89
N TYR A 43 -1.60 14.25 -10.86
CA TYR A 43 -1.72 12.80 -10.99
C TYR A 43 -2.83 12.35 -11.96
N ILE A 44 -3.87 13.16 -12.16
CA ILE A 44 -4.92 12.90 -13.14
C ILE A 44 -4.45 13.28 -14.55
N ALA A 45 -3.76 14.41 -14.68
CA ALA A 45 -3.32 14.98 -15.96
C ALA A 45 -2.12 14.24 -16.58
N GLU A 46 -1.24 13.68 -15.74
CA GLU A 46 -0.09 12.87 -16.19
C GLU A 46 -0.28 11.39 -15.80
N PRO A 47 -1.01 10.60 -16.60
CA PRO A 47 -1.14 9.16 -16.38
C PRO A 47 0.20 8.41 -16.34
N SER A 48 1.23 8.96 -17.01
CA SER A 48 2.61 8.45 -16.95
C SER A 48 3.29 8.69 -15.60
N ALA A 49 2.88 9.69 -14.84
CA ALA A 49 3.31 9.87 -13.45
C ALA A 49 2.66 8.83 -12.51
N ARG A 50 1.47 8.30 -12.88
CA ARG A 50 0.92 7.06 -12.29
C ARG A 50 1.66 5.81 -12.78
N ALA A 51 2.20 5.84 -13.98
CA ALA A 51 2.92 4.76 -14.63
C ALA A 51 4.42 4.72 -14.28
N ILE A 52 4.83 5.15 -13.10
CA ILE A 52 5.90 4.45 -12.41
C ILE A 52 5.26 3.13 -11.94
N ASN A 53 5.14 2.30 -12.84
CA ASN A 53 4.71 0.99 -13.16
C ASN A 53 4.87 -0.03 -12.02
N ARG A 54 4.34 0.26 -10.83
CA ARG A 54 4.21 -0.68 -9.72
C ARG A 54 2.88 -0.42 -9.06
N ALA A 55 1.86 -1.11 -9.55
CA ALA A 55 0.61 -1.21 -8.83
C ALA A 55 0.90 -1.60 -7.37
N GLY A 56 0.29 -0.89 -6.43
CA GLY A 56 0.56 -1.08 -5.02
C GLY A 56 -0.07 -2.37 -4.48
N VAL A 57 0.35 -2.76 -3.29
CA VAL A 57 -0.16 -3.92 -2.58
C VAL A 57 -0.78 -3.48 -1.27
N ILE A 58 -2.01 -3.92 -0.99
CA ILE A 58 -2.63 -3.79 0.33
C ILE A 58 -2.21 -4.98 1.19
N VAL A 59 -1.77 -4.70 2.42
CA VAL A 59 -1.38 -5.74 3.38
C VAL A 59 -2.07 -5.50 4.72
N ASP A 60 -2.77 -6.50 5.22
CA ASP A 60 -3.33 -6.50 6.56
C ASP A 60 -2.28 -6.89 7.61
N ILE A 61 -2.56 -6.63 8.89
CA ILE A 61 -1.64 -6.89 10.01
C ILE A 61 -1.99 -8.19 10.76
N ASP A 62 -3.15 -8.19 11.44
CA ASP A 62 -3.52 -9.22 12.40
C ASP A 62 -4.02 -10.49 11.68
N GLY A 63 -3.40 -11.64 11.96
CA GLY A 63 -3.61 -12.88 11.22
C GLY A 63 -2.87 -12.92 9.87
N THR A 64 -2.24 -11.81 9.45
CA THR A 64 -1.53 -11.64 8.18
C THR A 64 -0.02 -11.49 8.40
N LEU A 65 0.47 -10.32 8.78
CA LEU A 65 1.90 -10.09 9.09
C LEU A 65 2.29 -10.66 10.46
N VAL A 66 1.35 -10.63 11.39
CA VAL A 66 1.47 -11.27 12.71
C VAL A 66 0.33 -12.25 12.92
N ALA A 67 0.57 -13.31 13.67
CA ALA A 67 -0.48 -14.22 14.13
C ALA A 67 -1.38 -13.54 15.16
N ASN A 68 -2.49 -14.19 15.54
CA ASN A 68 -3.46 -13.61 16.49
C ASN A 68 -2.87 -13.39 17.90
N ASP A 69 -1.78 -14.07 18.21
CA ASP A 69 -1.03 -13.91 19.47
C ASP A 69 0.05 -12.80 19.39
N GLY A 70 0.14 -12.10 18.26
CA GLY A 70 1.14 -11.06 18.00
C GLY A 70 2.48 -11.57 17.48
N THR A 71 2.66 -12.88 17.32
CA THR A 71 3.91 -13.46 16.82
C THR A 71 4.10 -13.09 15.33
N PRO A 72 5.26 -12.54 14.92
CA PRO A 72 5.55 -12.28 13.52
C PRO A 72 5.47 -13.54 12.65
N ARG A 73 5.05 -13.38 11.40
CA ARG A 73 4.96 -14.45 10.40
C ARG A 73 6.05 -14.28 9.32
N PRO A 74 7.28 -14.77 9.55
CA PRO A 74 8.44 -14.47 8.70
C PRO A 74 8.20 -14.80 7.22
N THR A 75 7.60 -15.94 6.91
CA THR A 75 7.32 -16.34 5.52
C THR A 75 6.44 -15.34 4.79
N VAL A 76 5.45 -14.73 5.46
CA VAL A 76 4.58 -13.70 4.88
C VAL A 76 5.33 -12.39 4.73
N ILE A 77 6.10 -12.00 5.76
CA ILE A 77 6.91 -10.79 5.77
C ILE A 77 7.93 -10.82 4.62
N ASP A 78 8.65 -11.92 4.46
CA ASP A 78 9.64 -12.12 3.40
C ASP A 78 9.00 -12.09 2.02
N TYR A 79 7.80 -12.69 1.88
CA TYR A 79 7.02 -12.60 0.65
C TYR A 79 6.65 -11.15 0.32
N VAL A 80 6.12 -10.39 1.29
CA VAL A 80 5.78 -8.98 1.11
C VAL A 80 6.99 -8.17 0.68
N LYS A 81 8.15 -8.36 1.33
CA LYS A 81 9.42 -7.71 0.94
C LYS A 81 9.85 -8.06 -0.49
N SER A 82 9.62 -9.30 -0.91
CA SER A 82 10.00 -9.78 -2.25
C SER A 82 9.16 -9.19 -3.39
N LEU A 83 7.98 -8.64 -3.11
CA LEU A 83 7.10 -8.08 -4.14
C LEU A 83 7.70 -6.84 -4.81
N ASN A 84 8.59 -6.13 -4.12
CA ASN A 84 9.22 -4.90 -4.62
C ASN A 84 8.20 -3.90 -5.20
N LYS A 85 7.08 -3.72 -4.50
CA LYS A 85 5.94 -2.87 -4.83
C LYS A 85 5.66 -1.91 -3.68
N PRO A 86 5.02 -0.75 -3.93
CA PRO A 86 4.51 0.12 -2.87
C PRO A 86 3.56 -0.65 -1.94
N ILE A 87 3.86 -0.66 -0.65
CA ILE A 87 3.08 -1.37 0.38
C ILE A 87 2.18 -0.40 1.12
N PHE A 88 0.89 -0.70 1.15
CA PHE A 88 -0.11 0.03 1.92
C PHE A 88 -0.66 -0.88 3.02
N ILE A 89 -0.37 -0.54 4.27
CA ILE A 89 -0.89 -1.29 5.42
C ILE A 89 -2.32 -0.82 5.68
N VAL A 90 -3.29 -1.75 5.64
CA VAL A 90 -4.72 -1.45 5.90
C VAL A 90 -5.24 -2.40 6.95
N SER A 91 -5.47 -1.91 8.16
CA SER A 91 -5.79 -2.74 9.32
C SER A 91 -7.10 -2.36 10.00
N GLY A 92 -7.75 -3.37 10.59
CA GLY A 92 -8.90 -3.19 11.47
C GLY A 92 -8.58 -2.59 12.84
N ARG A 93 -7.30 -2.42 13.20
CA ARG A 93 -6.89 -1.80 14.45
C ARG A 93 -7.41 -0.38 14.55
N ASN A 94 -7.87 0.00 15.74
CA ASN A 94 -8.38 1.35 15.98
C ASN A 94 -7.28 2.39 15.77
N ILE A 95 -7.67 3.58 15.29
CA ILE A 95 -6.74 4.70 15.03
C ILE A 95 -5.98 5.16 16.29
N THR A 96 -6.52 4.93 17.47
CA THR A 96 -5.85 5.22 18.76
C THR A 96 -4.61 4.37 18.97
N ALA A 97 -4.50 3.22 18.31
CA ALA A 97 -3.34 2.33 18.38
C ALA A 97 -2.22 2.72 17.38
N ARG A 98 -2.25 3.91 16.77
CA ARG A 98 -1.34 4.33 15.69
C ARG A 98 0.13 4.20 16.08
N VAL A 99 0.54 4.68 17.25
CA VAL A 99 1.94 4.65 17.68
C VAL A 99 2.43 3.22 17.81
N ALA A 100 1.74 2.39 18.59
CA ALA A 100 2.12 1.00 18.81
C ALA A 100 2.07 0.18 17.50
N THR A 101 1.13 0.50 16.59
CA THR A 101 1.06 -0.19 15.30
C THR A 101 2.23 0.20 14.40
N LYS A 102 2.62 1.47 14.39
CA LYS A 102 3.79 1.92 13.63
C LYS A 102 5.06 1.25 14.14
N GLU A 103 5.28 1.24 15.45
CA GLU A 103 6.44 0.58 16.09
C GLU A 103 6.50 -0.92 15.74
N LEU A 104 5.35 -1.60 15.74
CA LEU A 104 5.26 -2.99 15.32
C LEU A 104 5.71 -3.15 13.87
N ILE A 105 5.14 -2.40 12.91
CA ILE A 105 5.47 -2.53 11.49
C ILE A 105 6.94 -2.19 11.22
N ASP A 106 7.46 -1.15 11.86
CA ASP A 106 8.88 -0.78 11.78
C ASP A 106 9.78 -1.91 12.29
N SER A 107 9.39 -2.60 13.38
CA SER A 107 10.12 -3.75 13.93
C SER A 107 10.17 -4.96 13.00
N LEU A 108 9.19 -5.10 12.08
CA LEU A 108 9.18 -6.14 11.05
C LEU A 108 10.14 -5.84 9.89
N GLY A 109 10.69 -4.63 9.85
CA GLY A 109 11.59 -4.16 8.80
C GLY A 109 10.91 -4.10 7.43
N LEU A 110 9.62 -3.73 7.39
CA LEU A 110 8.88 -3.50 6.16
C LEU A 110 9.03 -2.04 5.74
N ASP A 111 9.36 -1.83 4.48
CA ASP A 111 9.22 -0.53 3.83
C ASP A 111 7.78 -0.37 3.33
N TYR A 112 7.11 0.72 3.70
CA TYR A 112 5.70 0.95 3.38
C TYR A 112 5.42 2.43 3.10
N GLU A 113 4.46 2.69 2.22
CA GLU A 113 4.04 4.04 1.84
C GLU A 113 3.15 4.70 2.91
N ALA A 114 2.22 3.93 3.49
CA ALA A 114 1.28 4.43 4.48
C ALA A 114 0.63 3.34 5.32
N ILE A 115 0.17 3.73 6.53
CA ILE A 115 -0.64 2.90 7.44
C ILE A 115 -2.02 3.54 7.58
N TYR A 116 -3.06 2.77 7.25
CA TYR A 116 -4.47 3.11 7.39
C TYR A 116 -5.10 2.29 8.49
N LEU A 117 -5.43 2.92 9.59
CA LEU A 117 -6.09 2.32 10.75
C LEU A 117 -7.57 2.67 10.76
N ASN A 118 -8.35 1.80 11.39
CA ASN A 118 -9.80 1.94 11.45
C ASN A 118 -10.21 3.16 12.28
N ASP A 119 -10.82 4.12 11.63
CA ASP A 119 -11.45 5.32 12.19
C ASP A 119 -12.99 5.23 12.21
N ARG A 120 -13.54 4.06 11.91
CA ARG A 120 -14.97 3.78 11.77
C ARG A 120 -15.45 2.75 12.79
N ASN A 121 -16.77 2.62 12.91
CA ASN A 121 -17.38 1.59 13.78
C ASN A 121 -17.32 0.17 13.18
N SER A 122 -16.97 0.05 11.89
CA SER A 122 -16.89 -1.24 11.19
C SER A 122 -15.55 -1.39 10.47
N THR A 123 -14.80 -2.43 10.82
CA THR A 123 -13.57 -2.83 10.16
C THR A 123 -13.78 -3.08 8.67
N LEU A 124 -14.86 -3.76 8.31
CA LEU A 124 -15.17 -4.09 6.92
C LEU A 124 -15.45 -2.83 6.09
N ALA A 125 -16.26 -1.89 6.64
CA ALA A 125 -16.54 -0.62 5.98
C ALA A 125 -15.27 0.24 5.82
N HIS A 126 -14.39 0.23 6.84
CA HIS A 126 -13.08 0.89 6.77
C HIS A 126 -12.21 0.32 5.65
N LYS A 127 -11.99 -1.00 5.67
CA LYS A 127 -11.15 -1.69 4.68
C LYS A 127 -11.68 -1.49 3.25
N LYS A 128 -12.99 -1.64 3.03
CA LYS A 128 -13.63 -1.39 1.72
C LYS A 128 -13.40 0.03 1.22
N ALA A 129 -13.69 1.04 2.05
CA ALA A 129 -13.55 2.43 1.66
C ALA A 129 -12.08 2.82 1.40
N THR A 130 -11.16 2.30 2.23
CA THR A 130 -9.73 2.54 2.07
C THR A 130 -9.19 1.88 0.80
N ALA A 131 -9.54 0.62 0.53
CA ALA A 131 -9.13 -0.08 -0.68
C ALA A 131 -9.66 0.62 -1.94
N SER A 132 -10.94 0.99 -1.98
CA SER A 132 -11.53 1.73 -3.11
C SER A 132 -10.78 3.04 -3.41
N ARG A 133 -10.40 3.78 -2.36
CA ARG A 133 -9.59 5.00 -2.50
C ARG A 133 -8.19 4.71 -3.01
N LEU A 134 -7.52 3.69 -2.47
CA LEU A 134 -6.16 3.32 -2.88
C LEU A 134 -6.11 2.83 -4.33
N ILE A 135 -7.09 2.05 -4.77
CA ILE A 135 -7.24 1.61 -6.17
C ILE A 135 -7.30 2.83 -7.09
N GLY A 136 -8.12 3.83 -6.76
CA GLY A 136 -8.24 5.05 -7.56
C GLY A 136 -7.00 5.92 -7.58
N MET A 137 -6.20 5.92 -6.50
CA MET A 137 -5.03 6.79 -6.35
C MET A 137 -3.72 6.15 -6.84
N TYR A 138 -3.55 4.85 -6.62
CA TYR A 138 -2.25 4.18 -6.79
C TYR A 138 -2.31 2.93 -7.70
N GLY A 139 -3.52 2.50 -8.11
CA GLY A 139 -3.65 1.30 -8.92
C GLY A 139 -3.21 0.05 -8.15
N ILE A 140 -4.04 -0.41 -7.21
CA ILE A 140 -3.76 -1.63 -6.43
C ILE A 140 -4.05 -2.86 -7.28
N ASP A 141 -3.10 -3.77 -7.41
CA ASP A 141 -3.25 -5.04 -8.15
C ASP A 141 -3.22 -6.28 -7.25
N ALA A 142 -2.72 -6.15 -6.02
CA ALA A 142 -2.68 -7.26 -5.09
C ALA A 142 -3.12 -6.85 -3.67
N ALA A 143 -3.63 -7.82 -2.91
CA ALA A 143 -3.92 -7.68 -1.49
C ALA A 143 -3.58 -8.97 -0.74
N ILE A 144 -3.04 -8.85 0.47
CA ILE A 144 -2.74 -9.97 1.36
C ILE A 144 -3.60 -9.79 2.62
N GLU A 145 -4.55 -10.70 2.82
CA GLU A 145 -5.61 -10.56 3.80
C GLU A 145 -6.04 -11.94 4.32
N ASN A 146 -6.12 -12.11 5.64
CA ASN A 146 -6.56 -13.38 6.23
C ASN A 146 -8.09 -13.53 6.28
N ASP A 147 -8.83 -12.44 6.46
CA ASP A 147 -10.29 -12.47 6.57
C ASP A 147 -10.96 -12.75 5.22
N THR A 148 -11.79 -13.80 5.19
CA THR A 148 -12.43 -14.25 3.95
C THR A 148 -13.43 -13.24 3.38
N THR A 149 -14.16 -12.53 4.25
CA THR A 149 -15.15 -11.54 3.82
C THR A 149 -14.45 -10.33 3.21
N THR A 150 -13.36 -9.87 3.83
CA THR A 150 -12.54 -8.78 3.30
C THR A 150 -11.91 -9.16 1.96
N ARG A 151 -11.41 -10.39 1.81
CA ARG A 151 -10.89 -10.87 0.52
C ARG A 151 -11.93 -10.84 -0.58
N ALA A 152 -13.16 -11.29 -0.30
CA ALA A 152 -14.26 -11.23 -1.27
C ALA A 152 -14.53 -9.79 -1.73
N ILE A 153 -14.58 -8.83 -0.79
CA ILE A 153 -14.76 -7.41 -1.11
C ILE A 153 -13.60 -6.86 -1.95
N TYR A 154 -12.36 -7.23 -1.65
CA TYR A 154 -11.21 -6.76 -2.44
C TYR A 154 -11.28 -7.30 -3.88
N ALA A 155 -11.69 -8.55 -4.07
CA ALA A 155 -11.94 -9.11 -5.41
C ALA A 155 -13.08 -8.40 -6.14
N GLU A 156 -14.20 -8.10 -5.47
CA GLU A 156 -15.30 -7.31 -6.03
C GLU A 156 -14.88 -5.89 -6.44
N LEU A 157 -13.94 -5.28 -5.73
CA LEU A 157 -13.36 -3.99 -6.09
C LEU A 157 -12.38 -4.05 -7.28
N GLY A 158 -12.11 -5.24 -7.82
CA GLY A 158 -11.25 -5.44 -8.99
C GLY A 158 -9.77 -5.63 -8.67
N ILE A 159 -9.41 -5.91 -7.42
CA ILE A 159 -8.02 -6.30 -7.10
C ILE A 159 -7.76 -7.69 -7.70
N VAL A 160 -6.78 -7.77 -8.59
CA VAL A 160 -6.55 -8.95 -9.43
C VAL A 160 -6.04 -10.14 -8.62
N GLU A 161 -5.15 -9.91 -7.67
CA GLU A 161 -4.55 -10.95 -6.85
C GLU A 161 -4.87 -10.74 -5.36
N VAL A 162 -5.82 -11.51 -4.83
CA VAL A 162 -6.20 -11.48 -3.41
C VAL A 162 -5.73 -12.75 -2.72
N ILE A 163 -4.69 -12.62 -1.90
CA ILE A 163 -3.91 -13.72 -1.35
C ILE A 163 -4.31 -14.00 0.11
N ASN A 164 -4.60 -15.27 0.40
CA ASN A 164 -4.65 -15.73 1.79
C ASN A 164 -3.20 -15.94 2.28
N PRO A 165 -2.77 -15.29 3.38
CA PRO A 165 -1.41 -15.43 3.91
C PRO A 165 -1.03 -16.87 4.26
N ASN A 166 -2.00 -17.76 4.51
CA ASN A 166 -1.75 -19.18 4.78
C ASN A 166 -1.35 -19.98 3.53
N ASP A 167 -1.54 -19.43 2.33
CA ASP A 167 -1.20 -20.08 1.08
C ASP A 167 0.19 -19.68 0.55
N ILE A 168 0.81 -18.65 1.11
CA ILE A 168 2.10 -18.10 0.62
C ILE A 168 3.20 -19.17 0.65
N GLY A 169 3.39 -19.87 1.77
CA GLY A 169 4.41 -20.92 1.86
C GLY A 169 4.11 -22.18 1.03
N ARG A 170 2.85 -22.39 0.64
CA ARG A 170 2.43 -23.51 -0.22
C ARG A 170 2.66 -23.18 -1.69
N ARG A 171 2.39 -21.95 -2.12
CA ARG A 171 2.63 -21.47 -3.49
C ARG A 171 4.12 -21.53 -3.85
N THR A 172 5.01 -21.07 -2.99
CA THR A 172 6.45 -21.11 -3.22
C THR A 172 6.97 -22.55 -3.38
N ARG A 173 6.42 -23.53 -2.63
CA ARG A 173 6.77 -24.95 -2.79
C ARG A 173 6.25 -25.53 -4.10
N LEU A 174 5.03 -25.16 -4.51
CA LEU A 174 4.44 -25.64 -5.76
C LEU A 174 5.17 -25.04 -6.99
N GLU A 175 5.48 -23.75 -6.96
CA GLU A 175 6.24 -23.08 -8.01
C GLU A 175 7.66 -23.65 -8.13
N TYR A 176 8.31 -23.95 -7.01
CA TYR A 176 9.61 -24.61 -6.99
C TYR A 176 9.53 -26.01 -7.59
N ALA A 177 8.52 -26.80 -7.21
CA ALA A 177 8.28 -28.13 -7.78
C ALA A 177 7.97 -28.08 -9.27
N LEU A 178 7.15 -27.14 -9.72
CA LEU A 178 6.84 -26.91 -11.14
C LEU A 178 8.07 -26.48 -11.94
N ASN A 179 8.92 -25.64 -11.39
CA ASN A 179 10.18 -25.23 -12.02
C ASN A 179 11.17 -26.39 -12.14
N ILE A 180 11.24 -27.27 -11.13
CA ILE A 180 12.04 -28.50 -11.24
C ILE A 180 11.48 -29.42 -12.33
N MET A 181 10.16 -29.63 -12.35
CA MET A 181 9.52 -30.48 -13.38
C MET A 181 9.72 -29.94 -14.79
N ARG A 182 9.59 -28.62 -15.01
CA ARG A 182 9.86 -27.98 -16.31
C ARG A 182 11.30 -28.13 -16.77
N ARG A 183 12.26 -28.30 -15.87
CA ARG A 183 13.69 -28.54 -16.19
C ARG A 183 14.00 -30.02 -16.46
N LEU A 184 13.13 -30.92 -16.00
CA LEU A 184 13.32 -32.36 -16.12
C LEU A 184 12.50 -32.99 -17.26
N LEU A 185 11.56 -32.22 -17.84
CA LEU A 185 10.83 -32.64 -19.03
C LEU A 185 11.58 -32.12 -20.27
N PRO A 186 11.94 -33.01 -21.22
CA PRO A 186 12.62 -32.65 -22.46
C PRO A 186 11.77 -31.79 -23.37
#